data_16b2eefaf198174878f0bea594d8154b
#
_entry.id   16b2eefaf198174878f0bea594d8154b
#
_cell.length_a   1.000
_cell.length_b   1.000
_cell.length_c   1.000
_cell.angle_alpha   90.00
_cell.angle_beta   90.00
_cell.angle_gamma   90.00
#
_symmetry.space_group_name_H-M   'P 1'
#
loop_
_entity.id
_entity.type
_entity.pdbx_description
1 polymer ?
#
loop_
_entity_poly.entity_id
_entity_poly.type
_entity_poly.pdbx_seq_one_letter_code
_entity_poly.pdbx_strand_id
1 'polypeptide(L)'
;GAMEDLDALIRELKRREMHLVMDLVVSHCSDQHPWFQEAVRDPAGKYGQYFYLKPGRNGGPPNNWRAEFGGSCWDRLPGSDLYYFHTFAKEQPDLNWENPEVRREICDMVNWWLDKGVSGFRLDAIINLKKDLRFQDGPADSPDGTCAVSKMLPRTAEIGAFLNQLKRECFLPHDAFTVGEVYSITLERVAEFGGPEGYFSTLFDFGHFLAGHQGPFWYQYKPFDFKTWRDAIFQAQENAGSAVFLANVLENHDRPRAPGIFLPEGDACYESVTALAALSVLLRGIPFLYQGQEIGMRNGEFPTVEDFEDLNTRDQY
;
A
#
# COMPACT_ATOMS: atom_id res chain seq x y z
N GLY A 1 -9.17 -22.30 1.22
CA GLY A 1 -10.59 -22.25 0.91
C GLY A 1 -10.85 -22.36 -0.58
N ALA A 2 -12.08 -22.65 -0.93
CA ALA A 2 -12.53 -22.65 -2.31
C ALA A 2 -13.38 -21.41 -2.62
N MET A 3 -13.75 -21.20 -3.89
CA MET A 3 -14.58 -20.05 -4.29
C MET A 3 -15.96 -20.12 -3.66
N GLU A 4 -16.47 -21.31 -3.46
CA GLU A 4 -17.77 -21.57 -2.81
C GLU A 4 -17.79 -21.12 -1.34
N ASP A 5 -16.64 -21.18 -0.64
CA ASP A 5 -16.51 -20.69 0.74
C ASP A 5 -16.64 -19.16 0.76
N LEU A 6 -16.04 -18.46 -0.21
CA LEU A 6 -16.18 -17.02 -0.36
C LEU A 6 -17.62 -16.61 -0.71
N ASP A 7 -18.27 -17.35 -1.61
CA ASP A 7 -19.68 -17.13 -1.95
C ASP A 7 -20.58 -17.32 -0.71
N ALA A 8 -20.29 -18.30 0.12
CA ALA A 8 -21.00 -18.50 1.39
C ALA A 8 -20.76 -17.34 2.36
N LEU A 9 -19.52 -16.85 2.46
CA LEU A 9 -19.17 -15.69 3.28
C LEU A 9 -19.91 -14.43 2.84
N ILE A 10 -19.90 -14.11 1.53
CA ILE A 10 -20.59 -12.95 0.97
C ILE A 10 -22.10 -13.00 1.30
N ARG A 11 -22.73 -14.16 1.11
CA ARG A 11 -24.14 -14.36 1.45
C ARG A 11 -24.43 -14.14 2.92
N GLU A 12 -23.58 -14.67 3.81
CA GLU A 12 -23.76 -14.53 5.25
C GLU A 12 -23.52 -13.09 5.73
N LEU A 13 -22.54 -12.39 5.20
CA LEU A 13 -22.30 -10.97 5.48
C LEU A 13 -23.51 -10.13 5.08
N LYS A 14 -24.04 -10.35 3.86
CA LYS A 14 -25.24 -9.65 3.37
C LYS A 14 -26.46 -9.90 4.27
N ARG A 15 -26.65 -11.14 4.76
CA ARG A 15 -27.73 -11.47 5.71
C ARG A 15 -27.61 -10.71 7.03
N ARG A 16 -26.39 -10.33 7.41
CA ARG A 16 -26.09 -9.57 8.64
C ARG A 16 -25.94 -8.07 8.39
N GLU A 17 -26.31 -7.56 7.22
CA GLU A 17 -26.12 -6.17 6.81
C GLU A 17 -24.66 -5.70 6.93
N MET A 18 -23.74 -6.61 6.68
CA MET A 18 -22.29 -6.38 6.64
C MET A 18 -21.79 -6.41 5.19
N HIS A 19 -20.72 -5.67 4.95
CA HIS A 19 -20.11 -5.52 3.65
C HIS A 19 -18.70 -6.11 3.63
N LEU A 20 -18.34 -6.77 2.52
CA LEU A 20 -16.98 -7.26 2.31
C LEU A 20 -16.18 -6.23 1.52
N VAL A 21 -15.12 -5.72 2.12
CA VAL A 21 -14.08 -4.92 1.46
C VAL A 21 -12.83 -5.79 1.32
N MET A 22 -12.34 -5.96 0.09
CA MET A 22 -11.17 -6.78 -0.19
C MET A 22 -9.93 -5.91 -0.41
N ASP A 23 -8.75 -6.47 -0.17
CA ASP A 23 -7.50 -5.85 -0.57
C ASP A 23 -7.32 -5.96 -2.10
N LEU A 24 -6.97 -4.87 -2.76
CA LEU A 24 -6.77 -4.77 -4.20
C LEU A 24 -5.32 -4.37 -4.48
N VAL A 25 -4.50 -5.36 -4.77
CA VAL A 25 -3.09 -5.20 -5.14
C VAL A 25 -3.00 -5.19 -6.66
N VAL A 26 -2.75 -4.02 -7.24
CA VAL A 26 -2.72 -3.84 -8.70
C VAL A 26 -1.47 -3.11 -9.19
N SER A 27 -0.56 -2.75 -8.30
CA SER A 27 0.74 -2.18 -8.66
C SER A 27 1.71 -3.24 -9.21
N HIS A 28 1.56 -4.48 -8.76
CA HIS A 28 2.40 -5.64 -9.11
C HIS A 28 1.56 -6.92 -9.11
N CYS A 29 2.16 -8.01 -9.52
CA CYS A 29 1.60 -9.35 -9.33
C CYS A 29 2.70 -10.29 -8.81
N SER A 30 2.33 -11.53 -8.45
CA SER A 30 3.32 -12.57 -8.14
C SER A 30 4.13 -12.94 -9.37
N ASP A 31 5.41 -13.26 -9.19
CA ASP A 31 6.25 -13.87 -10.23
C ASP A 31 5.70 -15.23 -10.69
N GLN A 32 4.84 -15.88 -9.91
CA GLN A 32 4.14 -17.12 -10.27
C GLN A 32 2.84 -16.86 -11.07
N HIS A 33 2.45 -15.60 -11.25
CA HIS A 33 1.26 -15.27 -12.03
C HIS A 33 1.45 -15.69 -13.50
N PRO A 34 0.42 -16.25 -14.16
CA PRO A 34 0.49 -16.68 -15.55
C PRO A 34 1.04 -15.60 -16.51
N TRP A 35 0.69 -14.33 -16.30
CA TRP A 35 1.19 -13.24 -17.13
C TRP A 35 2.72 -13.10 -17.05
N PHE A 36 3.29 -13.18 -15.85
CA PHE A 36 4.75 -13.08 -15.71
C PHE A 36 5.45 -14.32 -16.24
N GLN A 37 4.90 -15.49 -15.99
CA GLN A 37 5.45 -16.75 -16.52
C GLN A 37 5.46 -16.77 -18.07
N GLU A 38 4.43 -16.22 -18.71
CA GLU A 38 4.43 -16.06 -20.18
C GLU A 38 5.41 -14.97 -20.65
N ALA A 39 5.55 -13.85 -19.89
CA ALA A 39 6.54 -12.83 -20.17
C ALA A 39 7.98 -13.37 -20.11
N VAL A 40 8.25 -14.31 -19.19
CA VAL A 40 9.57 -15.01 -19.13
C VAL A 40 9.78 -15.87 -20.36
N ARG A 41 8.75 -16.58 -20.85
CA ARG A 41 8.85 -17.46 -22.04
C ARG A 41 8.99 -16.68 -23.34
N ASP A 42 8.24 -15.58 -23.47
CA ASP A 42 8.24 -14.69 -24.64
C ASP A 42 8.25 -13.22 -24.22
N PRO A 43 9.43 -12.65 -23.92
CA PRO A 43 9.55 -11.25 -23.51
C PRO A 43 9.13 -10.23 -24.59
N ALA A 44 9.10 -10.64 -25.86
CA ALA A 44 8.66 -9.78 -26.97
C ALA A 44 7.15 -9.90 -27.24
N GLY A 45 6.48 -10.88 -26.66
CA GLY A 45 5.05 -11.16 -26.85
C GLY A 45 4.15 -10.22 -26.05
N LYS A 46 2.85 -10.54 -26.06
CA LYS A 46 1.80 -9.78 -25.38
C LYS A 46 2.14 -9.51 -23.92
N TYR A 47 2.47 -10.57 -23.18
CA TYR A 47 2.67 -10.47 -21.73
C TYR A 47 4.01 -9.84 -21.35
N GLY A 48 5.02 -9.85 -22.23
CA GLY A 48 6.24 -9.05 -22.04
C GLY A 48 5.95 -7.55 -21.96
N GLN A 49 4.89 -7.06 -22.63
CA GLN A 49 4.45 -5.67 -22.57
C GLN A 49 3.68 -5.33 -21.29
N TYR A 50 3.30 -6.32 -20.48
CA TYR A 50 2.58 -6.12 -19.21
C TYR A 50 3.50 -5.74 -18.07
N PHE A 51 4.83 -5.85 -18.27
CA PHE A 51 5.85 -5.54 -17.29
C PHE A 51 6.84 -4.52 -17.86
N TYR A 52 7.62 -3.89 -16.99
CA TYR A 52 8.69 -3.00 -17.40
C TYR A 52 9.95 -3.84 -17.61
N LEU A 53 10.24 -4.22 -18.86
CA LEU A 53 11.42 -4.97 -19.25
C LEU A 53 12.42 -4.03 -19.89
N LYS A 54 13.71 -4.09 -19.45
CA LYS A 54 14.78 -3.23 -19.97
C LYS A 54 16.09 -4.03 -20.12
N PRO A 55 16.92 -3.71 -21.12
CA PRO A 55 18.27 -4.24 -21.18
C PRO A 55 19.10 -3.73 -20.01
N GLY A 56 20.01 -4.56 -19.51
CA GLY A 56 20.99 -4.12 -18.52
C GLY A 56 21.96 -3.08 -19.07
N ARG A 57 22.64 -2.39 -18.18
CA ARG A 57 23.63 -1.36 -18.50
C ARG A 57 24.98 -1.71 -17.85
N ASN A 58 26.06 -1.71 -18.63
CA ASN A 58 27.43 -2.02 -18.17
C ASN A 58 27.55 -3.36 -17.42
N GLY A 59 26.79 -4.36 -17.84
CA GLY A 59 26.79 -5.70 -17.22
C GLY A 59 25.97 -5.81 -15.93
N GLY A 60 25.27 -4.74 -15.52
CA GLY A 60 24.43 -4.66 -14.34
C GLY A 60 23.01 -4.22 -14.67
N PRO A 61 22.22 -3.86 -13.63
CA PRO A 61 20.84 -3.40 -13.79
C PRO A 61 20.73 -2.12 -14.61
N PRO A 62 19.55 -1.78 -15.16
CA PRO A 62 19.32 -0.59 -15.99
C PRO A 62 19.65 0.74 -15.31
N ASN A 63 19.44 0.87 -14.00
CA ASN A 63 19.74 2.05 -13.21
C ASN A 63 20.11 1.70 -11.76
N ASN A 64 20.37 2.71 -10.94
CA ASN A 64 20.80 2.56 -9.56
C ASN A 64 19.65 2.58 -8.53
N TRP A 65 18.40 2.29 -8.92
CA TRP A 65 17.29 2.36 -7.99
C TRP A 65 17.28 1.17 -7.03
N ARG A 66 17.09 1.48 -5.75
CA ARG A 66 16.95 0.52 -4.65
C ARG A 66 15.48 0.32 -4.32
N ALA A 67 15.04 -0.95 -4.23
CA ALA A 67 13.69 -1.35 -3.88
C ALA A 67 13.30 -0.96 -2.45
N GLU A 68 11.99 -0.90 -2.17
CA GLU A 68 11.49 -0.55 -0.83
C GLU A 68 11.92 -1.57 0.24
N PHE A 69 12.11 -2.84 -0.12
CA PHE A 69 12.58 -3.90 0.77
C PHE A 69 14.07 -4.20 0.64
N GLY A 70 14.85 -3.27 0.08
CA GLY A 70 16.28 -3.43 -0.12
C GLY A 70 16.64 -4.04 -1.47
N GLY A 71 17.94 -4.06 -1.77
CA GLY A 71 18.44 -4.54 -3.05
C GLY A 71 18.11 -3.66 -4.26
N SER A 72 18.38 -4.14 -5.47
CA SER A 72 18.04 -3.44 -6.71
C SER A 72 16.54 -3.52 -7.00
N CYS A 73 15.97 -2.51 -7.65
CA CYS A 73 14.61 -2.58 -8.24
C CYS A 73 14.54 -3.43 -9.51
N TRP A 74 15.64 -4.01 -9.93
CA TRP A 74 15.76 -4.73 -11.18
C TRP A 74 16.41 -6.09 -10.96
N ASP A 75 15.68 -7.14 -11.31
CA ASP A 75 16.21 -8.48 -11.36
C ASP A 75 16.25 -9.01 -12.79
N ARG A 76 17.23 -9.90 -13.07
CA ARG A 76 17.41 -10.46 -14.39
C ARG A 76 16.24 -11.38 -14.74
N LEU A 77 15.63 -11.14 -15.89
CA LEU A 77 14.57 -12.02 -16.40
C LEU A 77 15.16 -13.40 -16.72
N PRO A 78 14.62 -14.49 -16.16
CA PRO A 78 15.18 -15.83 -16.41
C PRO A 78 15.33 -16.16 -17.89
N GLY A 79 16.52 -16.64 -18.28
CA GLY A 79 16.81 -17.01 -19.67
C GLY A 79 16.99 -15.85 -20.65
N SER A 80 17.07 -14.61 -20.18
CA SER A 80 17.19 -13.41 -21.01
C SER A 80 18.30 -12.48 -20.54
N ASP A 81 18.71 -11.54 -21.38
CA ASP A 81 19.59 -10.41 -21.02
C ASP A 81 18.79 -9.19 -20.55
N LEU A 82 17.48 -9.31 -20.48
CA LEU A 82 16.60 -8.27 -19.95
C LEU A 82 16.52 -8.36 -18.44
N TYR A 83 16.16 -7.22 -17.85
CA TYR A 83 15.80 -7.07 -16.45
C TYR A 83 14.32 -6.66 -16.35
N TYR A 84 13.62 -7.16 -15.33
CA TYR A 84 12.27 -6.71 -14.99
C TYR A 84 12.29 -5.82 -13.75
N PHE A 85 11.39 -4.87 -13.74
CA PHE A 85 11.26 -3.90 -12.64
C PHE A 85 10.34 -4.41 -11.54
N HIS A 86 10.71 -4.15 -10.28
CA HIS A 86 9.87 -4.32 -9.11
C HIS A 86 10.12 -3.19 -8.11
N THR A 87 9.05 -2.66 -7.53
CA THR A 87 9.14 -1.62 -6.49
C THR A 87 9.48 -2.24 -5.13
N PHE A 88 8.96 -3.45 -4.87
CA PHE A 88 9.07 -4.19 -3.62
C PHE A 88 10.04 -5.37 -3.76
N ALA A 89 9.58 -6.59 -3.50
CA ALA A 89 10.41 -7.78 -3.65
C ALA A 89 10.52 -8.25 -5.11
N LYS A 90 11.59 -8.97 -5.44
CA LYS A 90 11.78 -9.55 -6.78
C LYS A 90 10.68 -10.53 -7.19
N GLU A 91 10.01 -11.13 -6.22
CA GLU A 91 8.83 -11.98 -6.43
C GLU A 91 7.56 -11.20 -6.79
N GLN A 92 7.64 -9.85 -6.82
CA GLN A 92 6.52 -8.93 -7.04
C GLN A 92 6.77 -8.01 -8.25
N PRO A 93 6.88 -8.56 -9.49
CA PRO A 93 7.10 -7.74 -10.69
C PRO A 93 5.99 -6.72 -10.90
N ASP A 94 6.38 -5.46 -11.13
CA ASP A 94 5.45 -4.34 -11.30
C ASP A 94 4.73 -4.40 -12.65
N LEU A 95 3.41 -4.16 -12.60
CA LEU A 95 2.57 -4.10 -13.78
C LEU A 95 2.71 -2.77 -14.52
N ASN A 96 2.79 -2.84 -15.84
CA ASN A 96 2.93 -1.69 -16.73
C ASN A 96 1.58 -0.99 -16.95
N TRP A 97 1.23 -0.06 -16.06
CA TRP A 97 -0.02 0.73 -16.15
C TRP A 97 -0.08 1.69 -17.35
N GLU A 98 1.03 1.95 -18.03
CA GLU A 98 1.01 2.67 -19.30
C GLU A 98 0.37 1.84 -20.42
N ASN A 99 0.40 0.53 -20.31
CA ASN A 99 -0.24 -0.36 -21.27
C ASN A 99 -1.78 -0.37 -21.06
N PRO A 100 -2.57 0.06 -22.07
CA PRO A 100 -4.03 0.08 -21.91
C PRO A 100 -4.66 -1.32 -21.77
N GLU A 101 -3.99 -2.37 -22.26
CA GLU A 101 -4.47 -3.73 -22.08
C GLU A 101 -4.37 -4.19 -20.62
N VAL A 102 -3.27 -3.82 -19.92
CA VAL A 102 -3.13 -4.09 -18.48
C VAL A 102 -4.26 -3.41 -17.72
N ARG A 103 -4.54 -2.12 -18.00
CA ARG A 103 -5.62 -1.40 -17.34
C ARG A 103 -7.00 -2.04 -17.59
N ARG A 104 -7.26 -2.51 -18.81
CA ARG A 104 -8.52 -3.22 -19.13
C ARG A 104 -8.64 -4.53 -18.36
N GLU A 105 -7.60 -5.37 -18.36
CA GLU A 105 -7.59 -6.64 -17.60
C GLU A 105 -7.82 -6.41 -16.10
N ILE A 106 -7.22 -5.33 -15.55
CA ILE A 106 -7.45 -4.95 -14.16
C ILE A 106 -8.90 -4.49 -13.93
N CYS A 107 -9.46 -3.66 -14.81
CA CYS A 107 -10.86 -3.24 -14.70
C CYS A 107 -11.82 -4.43 -14.81
N ASP A 108 -11.56 -5.36 -15.72
CA ASP A 108 -12.38 -6.57 -15.90
C ASP A 108 -12.34 -7.44 -14.64
N MET A 109 -11.16 -7.60 -14.03
CA MET A 109 -10.99 -8.32 -12.76
C MET A 109 -11.72 -7.64 -11.61
N VAL A 110 -11.59 -6.32 -11.48
CA VAL A 110 -12.27 -5.54 -10.42
C VAL A 110 -13.78 -5.64 -10.56
N ASN A 111 -14.31 -5.47 -11.77
CA ASN A 111 -15.74 -5.60 -12.05
C ASN A 111 -16.25 -7.02 -11.75
N TRP A 112 -15.48 -8.04 -12.10
CA TRP A 112 -15.84 -9.41 -11.77
C TRP A 112 -16.01 -9.65 -10.27
N TRP A 113 -15.14 -9.07 -9.43
CA TRP A 113 -15.27 -9.16 -7.98
C TRP A 113 -16.49 -8.39 -7.45
N LEU A 114 -16.76 -7.21 -8.01
CA LEU A 114 -17.94 -6.41 -7.64
C LEU A 114 -19.24 -7.10 -8.04
N ASP A 115 -19.31 -7.66 -9.26
CA ASP A 115 -20.45 -8.45 -9.74
C ASP A 115 -20.68 -9.69 -8.86
N LYS A 116 -19.61 -10.26 -8.31
CA LYS A 116 -19.69 -11.40 -7.39
C LYS A 116 -20.26 -11.02 -6.03
N GLY A 117 -20.26 -9.74 -5.68
CA GLY A 117 -20.87 -9.21 -4.45
C GLY A 117 -19.88 -8.68 -3.42
N VAL A 118 -18.62 -8.48 -3.78
CA VAL A 118 -17.69 -7.67 -3.01
C VAL A 118 -18.20 -6.22 -3.01
N SER A 119 -18.19 -5.57 -1.87
CA SER A 119 -18.78 -4.23 -1.71
C SER A 119 -17.77 -3.09 -1.90
N GLY A 120 -16.48 -3.42 -2.04
CA GLY A 120 -15.45 -2.41 -2.23
C GLY A 120 -14.04 -2.93 -2.01
N PHE A 121 -13.07 -2.01 -2.04
CA PHE A 121 -11.67 -2.36 -1.99
C PHE A 121 -10.82 -1.41 -1.11
N ARG A 122 -9.81 -1.98 -0.47
CA ARG A 122 -8.63 -1.24 0.00
C ARG A 122 -7.58 -1.29 -1.11
N LEU A 123 -7.14 -0.12 -1.59
CA LEU A 123 -6.21 -0.01 -2.72
C LEU A 123 -4.78 0.03 -2.17
N ASP A 124 -4.07 -1.10 -2.32
CA ASP A 124 -2.69 -1.29 -1.85
C ASP A 124 -1.70 -0.46 -2.66
N ALA A 125 -0.81 0.25 -1.98
CA ALA A 125 0.34 0.96 -2.56
C ALA A 125 0.00 1.72 -3.86
N ILE A 126 -1.22 2.21 -3.97
CA ILE A 126 -1.83 2.72 -5.21
C ILE A 126 -1.06 3.89 -5.84
N ILE A 127 -0.31 4.61 -5.06
CA ILE A 127 0.52 5.73 -5.53
C ILE A 127 1.74 5.28 -6.34
N ASN A 128 2.04 3.99 -6.35
CA ASN A 128 3.20 3.44 -7.06
C ASN A 128 2.89 3.02 -8.51
N LEU A 129 1.66 3.23 -9.01
CA LEU A 129 1.28 2.83 -10.37
C LEU A 129 2.07 3.55 -11.46
N LYS A 130 2.29 4.86 -11.29
CA LYS A 130 3.00 5.68 -12.29
C LYS A 130 4.50 5.55 -12.14
N LYS A 131 5.20 5.31 -13.28
CA LYS A 131 6.66 5.25 -13.34
C LYS A 131 7.21 6.39 -14.21
N ASP A 132 8.42 6.85 -13.91
CA ASP A 132 9.20 7.64 -14.87
C ASP A 132 9.83 6.69 -15.89
N LEU A 133 9.25 6.63 -17.09
CA LEU A 133 9.67 5.68 -18.13
C LEU A 133 11.09 5.90 -18.66
N ARG A 134 11.74 7.01 -18.30
CA ARG A 134 13.14 7.26 -18.64
C ARG A 134 14.08 6.35 -17.88
N PHE A 135 13.68 5.92 -16.67
CA PHE A 135 14.46 5.05 -15.79
C PHE A 135 15.93 5.48 -15.64
N GLN A 136 16.14 6.80 -15.49
CA GLN A 136 17.47 7.36 -15.31
C GLN A 136 17.98 7.12 -13.89
N ASP A 137 19.32 7.11 -13.73
CA ASP A 137 19.92 7.05 -12.40
C ASP A 137 19.41 8.20 -11.51
N GLY A 138 19.10 7.87 -10.27
CA GLY A 138 18.81 8.85 -9.24
C GLY A 138 20.06 9.31 -8.50
N PRO A 139 19.98 10.44 -7.77
CA PRO A 139 21.06 10.88 -6.89
C PRO A 139 21.25 9.85 -5.78
N ALA A 140 22.49 9.34 -5.65
CA ALA A 140 22.80 8.36 -4.62
C ALA A 140 22.45 8.87 -3.22
N ASP A 141 21.74 8.05 -2.45
CA ASP A 141 21.36 8.33 -1.06
C ASP A 141 21.83 7.27 -0.08
N SER A 142 22.63 6.32 -0.57
CA SER A 142 23.25 5.25 0.20
C SER A 142 24.75 5.13 -0.17
N PRO A 143 25.61 4.63 0.77
CA PRO A 143 27.05 4.46 0.51
C PRO A 143 27.39 3.55 -0.66
N ASP A 144 26.51 2.64 -1.05
CA ASP A 144 26.65 1.75 -2.20
C ASP A 144 26.37 2.42 -3.56
N GLY A 145 26.02 3.70 -3.57
CA GLY A 145 25.71 4.47 -4.78
C GLY A 145 24.28 4.29 -5.30
N THR A 146 23.42 3.61 -4.54
CA THR A 146 21.99 3.44 -4.91
C THR A 146 21.13 4.65 -4.50
N CYS A 147 19.94 4.72 -5.10
CA CYS A 147 18.91 5.72 -4.81
C CYS A 147 17.58 5.04 -4.48
N ALA A 148 16.95 5.39 -3.37
CA ALA A 148 15.66 4.83 -2.99
C ALA A 148 14.60 5.08 -4.08
N VAL A 149 13.90 4.02 -4.49
CA VAL A 149 12.86 4.08 -5.53
C VAL A 149 11.76 5.08 -5.17
N SER A 150 11.45 5.22 -3.89
CA SER A 150 10.46 6.18 -3.39
C SER A 150 10.74 7.64 -3.77
N LYS A 151 11.98 7.99 -4.05
CA LYS A 151 12.39 9.32 -4.54
C LYS A 151 12.29 9.47 -6.05
N MET A 152 12.21 8.34 -6.77
CA MET A 152 12.25 8.30 -8.23
C MET A 152 10.87 8.11 -8.87
N LEU A 153 9.88 7.65 -8.10
CA LEU A 153 8.52 7.51 -8.59
C LEU A 153 7.77 8.84 -8.53
N PRO A 154 6.95 9.19 -9.56
CA PRO A 154 6.10 10.36 -9.54
C PRO A 154 5.05 10.35 -8.42
N ARG A 155 4.77 9.18 -7.87
CA ARG A 155 3.78 8.94 -6.80
C ARG A 155 2.43 9.58 -7.13
N THR A 156 2.01 10.58 -6.37
CA THR A 156 0.71 11.24 -6.57
C THR A 156 0.65 12.15 -7.80
N ALA A 157 1.79 12.47 -8.43
CA ALA A 157 1.79 13.24 -9.67
C ALA A 157 1.46 12.36 -10.88
N GLU A 158 0.69 12.90 -11.83
CA GLU A 158 0.35 12.26 -13.11
C GLU A 158 -0.42 10.92 -13.02
N ILE A 159 -0.79 10.48 -11.82
CA ILE A 159 -1.50 9.20 -11.60
C ILE A 159 -3.02 9.33 -11.88
N GLY A 160 -3.55 10.55 -11.89
CA GLY A 160 -4.99 10.79 -11.93
C GLY A 160 -5.73 10.16 -13.11
N ALA A 161 -5.07 10.02 -14.27
CA ALA A 161 -5.68 9.34 -15.41
C ALA A 161 -6.02 7.87 -15.12
N PHE A 162 -5.12 7.15 -14.45
CA PHE A 162 -5.31 5.74 -14.07
C PHE A 162 -6.40 5.59 -12.99
N LEU A 163 -6.35 6.45 -11.97
CA LEU A 163 -7.32 6.43 -10.87
C LEU A 163 -8.72 6.81 -11.34
N ASN A 164 -8.84 7.80 -12.24
CA ASN A 164 -10.11 8.16 -12.86
C ASN A 164 -10.68 7.03 -13.73
N GLN A 165 -9.84 6.24 -14.39
CA GLN A 165 -10.30 5.08 -15.14
C GLN A 165 -10.94 4.06 -14.20
N LEU A 166 -10.23 3.66 -13.13
CA LEU A 166 -10.78 2.75 -12.11
C LEU A 166 -12.08 3.28 -11.50
N LYS A 167 -12.11 4.57 -11.11
CA LYS A 167 -13.32 5.19 -10.55
C LYS A 167 -14.51 5.08 -11.50
N ARG A 168 -14.34 5.49 -12.75
CA ARG A 168 -15.46 5.56 -13.71
C ARG A 168 -15.89 4.23 -14.26
N GLU A 169 -14.94 3.31 -14.50
CA GLU A 169 -15.23 2.03 -15.15
C GLU A 169 -15.57 0.92 -14.16
N CYS A 170 -15.17 1.08 -12.87
CA CYS A 170 -15.34 0.03 -11.88
C CYS A 170 -16.14 0.50 -10.65
N PHE A 171 -15.67 1.54 -9.95
CA PHE A 171 -16.20 1.87 -8.63
C PHE A 171 -17.57 2.54 -8.68
N LEU A 172 -17.75 3.56 -9.51
CA LEU A 172 -19.02 4.29 -9.64
C LEU A 172 -20.18 3.41 -10.14
N PRO A 173 -20.02 2.53 -11.16
CA PRO A 173 -21.11 1.69 -11.62
C PRO A 173 -21.67 0.73 -10.57
N HIS A 174 -20.85 0.38 -9.57
CA HIS A 174 -21.21 -0.58 -8.51
C HIS A 174 -21.45 0.07 -7.15
N ASP A 175 -21.40 1.40 -7.06
CA ASP A 175 -21.44 2.12 -5.78
C ASP A 175 -20.44 1.54 -4.75
N ALA A 176 -19.23 1.22 -5.21
CA ALA A 176 -18.23 0.50 -4.44
C ALA A 176 -17.57 1.43 -3.41
N PHE A 177 -17.47 0.98 -2.17
CA PHE A 177 -16.67 1.65 -1.15
C PHE A 177 -15.18 1.43 -1.41
N THR A 178 -14.38 2.49 -1.38
CA THR A 178 -12.94 2.41 -1.61
C THR A 178 -12.15 3.18 -0.56
N VAL A 179 -11.06 2.57 -0.07
CA VAL A 179 -10.10 3.24 0.80
C VAL A 179 -8.72 3.16 0.16
N GLY A 180 -8.12 4.32 -0.11
CA GLY A 180 -6.81 4.42 -0.75
C GLY A 180 -5.67 4.45 0.27
N GLU A 181 -4.65 3.63 0.03
CA GLU A 181 -3.37 3.75 0.71
C GLU A 181 -2.51 4.77 -0.03
N VAL A 182 -2.59 6.03 0.43
CA VAL A 182 -1.96 7.18 -0.23
C VAL A 182 -1.01 7.87 0.73
N TYR A 183 0.28 7.71 0.48
CA TYR A 183 1.34 8.40 1.23
C TYR A 183 1.75 9.70 0.57
N SER A 184 2.34 10.61 1.35
CA SER A 184 2.96 11.85 0.84
C SER A 184 2.01 12.75 0.03
N ILE A 185 0.72 12.70 0.32
CA ILE A 185 -0.26 13.61 -0.26
C ILE A 185 -0.16 14.98 0.42
N THR A 186 -0.16 16.05 -0.35
CA THR A 186 -0.21 17.40 0.23
C THR A 186 -1.63 17.73 0.66
N LEU A 187 -1.73 18.66 1.60
CA LEU A 187 -3.00 19.06 2.25
C LEU A 187 -4.04 19.50 1.23
N GLU A 188 -3.61 20.24 0.21
CA GLU A 188 -4.47 20.79 -0.83
C GLU A 188 -5.03 19.69 -1.75
N ARG A 189 -4.39 18.52 -1.76
CA ARG A 189 -4.76 17.41 -2.62
C ARG A 189 -5.58 16.31 -1.93
N VAL A 190 -5.83 16.41 -0.63
CA VAL A 190 -6.60 15.39 0.10
C VAL A 190 -7.98 15.18 -0.56
N ALA A 191 -8.68 16.26 -0.93
CA ALA A 191 -9.98 16.19 -1.58
C ALA A 191 -9.94 15.68 -3.05
N GLU A 192 -8.78 15.73 -3.71
CA GLU A 192 -8.59 15.10 -5.02
C GLU A 192 -8.58 13.57 -4.91
N PHE A 193 -7.98 13.05 -3.85
CA PHE A 193 -7.83 11.61 -3.67
C PHE A 193 -8.98 10.97 -2.91
N GLY A 194 -9.56 11.64 -1.92
CA GLY A 194 -10.61 11.08 -1.07
C GLY A 194 -11.89 11.90 -1.05
N GLY A 195 -13.00 11.24 -0.70
CA GLY A 195 -14.32 11.86 -0.60
C GLY A 195 -15.17 11.70 -1.86
N PRO A 196 -16.37 12.25 -1.89
CA PRO A 196 -17.35 12.03 -2.97
C PRO A 196 -16.82 12.38 -4.37
N GLU A 197 -16.06 13.46 -4.47
CA GLU A 197 -15.48 13.93 -5.74
C GLU A 197 -14.08 13.34 -5.99
N GLY A 198 -13.42 12.78 -4.96
CA GLY A 198 -12.08 12.20 -5.04
C GLY A 198 -12.03 10.87 -5.80
N TYR A 199 -10.84 10.33 -5.98
CA TYR A 199 -10.65 9.02 -6.63
C TYR A 199 -11.22 7.88 -5.78
N PHE A 200 -11.18 8.00 -4.44
CA PHE A 200 -11.60 7.00 -3.48
C PHE A 200 -12.63 7.56 -2.50
N SER A 201 -13.44 6.69 -1.90
CA SER A 201 -14.42 7.09 -0.88
C SER A 201 -13.73 7.71 0.34
N THR A 202 -12.58 7.17 0.73
CA THR A 202 -11.77 7.64 1.85
C THR A 202 -10.29 7.31 1.67
N LEU A 203 -9.45 7.86 2.56
CA LEU A 203 -8.01 7.63 2.62
C LEU A 203 -7.60 7.25 4.03
N PHE A 204 -6.61 6.38 4.17
CA PHE A 204 -5.96 6.16 5.46
C PHE A 204 -5.19 7.41 5.89
N ASP A 205 -5.36 7.78 7.16
CA ASP A 205 -4.50 8.77 7.81
C ASP A 205 -3.35 8.07 8.51
N PHE A 206 -2.15 8.23 7.96
CA PHE A 206 -0.91 7.69 8.52
C PHE A 206 -0.01 8.76 9.14
N GLY A 207 -0.43 10.04 9.11
CA GLY A 207 0.41 11.16 9.56
C GLY A 207 0.85 11.05 11.02
N HIS A 208 -0.02 10.56 11.88
CA HIS A 208 0.24 10.40 13.30
C HIS A 208 1.29 9.30 13.63
N PHE A 209 1.50 8.31 12.75
CA PHE A 209 2.55 7.30 12.94
C PHE A 209 3.95 7.92 12.91
N LEU A 210 4.14 9.03 12.19
CA LEU A 210 5.43 9.72 12.12
C LEU A 210 5.85 10.35 13.46
N ALA A 211 4.92 10.55 14.39
CA ALA A 211 5.21 11.14 15.71
C ALA A 211 6.17 10.31 16.58
N GLY A 212 6.23 8.98 16.33
CA GLY A 212 7.16 8.06 17.00
C GLY A 212 8.41 7.71 16.21
N HIS A 213 8.62 8.27 15.02
CA HIS A 213 9.75 7.91 14.15
C HIS A 213 10.89 8.91 14.23
N GLN A 214 12.14 8.40 14.14
CA GLN A 214 13.35 9.19 14.17
C GLN A 214 14.28 8.81 13.01
N GLY A 215 14.05 9.31 11.85
CA GLY A 215 14.88 9.03 10.69
C GLY A 215 14.10 8.38 9.55
N PRO A 216 14.79 7.96 8.47
CA PRO A 216 14.14 7.47 7.26
C PRO A 216 13.54 6.06 7.38
N PHE A 217 13.89 5.32 8.41
CA PHE A 217 13.49 3.93 8.58
C PHE A 217 12.39 3.78 9.63
N TRP A 218 11.39 2.98 9.35
CA TRP A 218 10.23 2.76 10.22
C TRP A 218 10.59 2.16 11.60
N TYR A 219 11.70 1.43 11.71
CA TYR A 219 12.18 0.82 12.95
C TYR A 219 13.01 1.78 13.82
N GLN A 220 13.32 2.97 13.34
CA GLN A 220 14.04 3.99 14.13
C GLN A 220 13.04 4.77 14.99
N TYR A 221 12.77 4.27 16.18
CA TYR A 221 11.88 4.91 17.12
C TYR A 221 12.60 5.99 17.95
N LYS A 222 11.90 7.07 18.22
CA LYS A 222 12.18 8.02 19.28
C LYS A 222 11.13 7.85 20.38
N PRO A 223 11.40 8.35 21.62
CA PRO A 223 10.38 8.42 22.65
C PRO A 223 9.11 9.08 22.11
N PHE A 224 7.97 8.49 22.42
CA PHE A 224 6.66 8.98 21.99
C PHE A 224 6.43 10.42 22.47
N ASP A 225 6.12 11.33 21.55
CA ASP A 225 5.75 12.71 21.85
C ASP A 225 4.26 12.92 21.58
N PHE A 226 3.48 12.94 22.65
CA PHE A 226 2.04 13.13 22.61
C PHE A 226 1.63 14.43 21.89
N LYS A 227 2.41 15.51 22.06
CA LYS A 227 2.07 16.79 21.40
C LYS A 227 2.18 16.66 19.88
N THR A 228 3.28 16.13 19.38
CA THR A 228 3.50 15.91 17.95
C THR A 228 2.42 14.98 17.39
N TRP A 229 2.11 13.90 18.09
CA TRP A 229 1.08 12.93 17.69
C TRP A 229 -0.32 13.57 17.62
N ARG A 230 -0.72 14.30 18.67
CA ARG A 230 -1.99 15.02 18.71
C ARG A 230 -2.09 16.05 17.58
N ASP A 231 -1.02 16.85 17.40
CA ASP A 231 -1.01 17.90 16.40
C ASP A 231 -1.09 17.32 14.97
N ALA A 232 -0.46 16.16 14.72
CA ALA A 232 -0.59 15.44 13.45
C ALA A 232 -2.05 15.00 13.18
N ILE A 233 -2.73 14.43 14.18
CA ILE A 233 -4.14 14.03 14.07
C ILE A 233 -5.03 15.25 13.78
N PHE A 234 -4.86 16.34 14.53
CA PHE A 234 -5.66 17.55 14.32
C PHE A 234 -5.42 18.16 12.95
N GLN A 235 -4.15 18.21 12.52
CA GLN A 235 -3.80 18.70 11.19
C GLN A 235 -4.46 17.87 10.08
N ALA A 236 -4.45 16.54 10.19
CA ALA A 236 -5.12 15.67 9.24
C ALA A 236 -6.64 15.93 9.19
N GLN A 237 -7.27 16.10 10.35
CA GLN A 237 -8.72 16.42 10.45
C GLN A 237 -9.07 17.79 9.87
N GLU A 238 -8.23 18.80 10.10
CA GLU A 238 -8.38 20.14 9.51
C GLU A 238 -8.24 20.11 7.99
N ASN A 239 -7.25 19.37 7.48
CA ASN A 239 -6.98 19.26 6.04
C ASN A 239 -8.09 18.50 5.30
N ALA A 240 -8.64 17.46 5.92
CA ALA A 240 -9.78 16.75 5.38
C ALA A 240 -11.04 17.64 5.35
N GLY A 241 -11.15 18.58 6.29
CA GLY A 241 -12.26 19.53 6.37
C GLY A 241 -13.61 18.84 6.30
N SER A 242 -14.55 19.39 5.51
CA SER A 242 -15.83 18.74 5.22
C SER A 242 -15.79 17.79 4.01
N ALA A 243 -14.69 17.78 3.26
CA ALA A 243 -14.60 17.05 2.00
C ALA A 243 -14.42 15.54 2.18
N VAL A 244 -13.68 15.11 3.21
CA VAL A 244 -13.32 13.71 3.42
C VAL A 244 -13.58 13.27 4.86
N PHE A 245 -14.19 12.10 5.04
CA PHE A 245 -14.13 11.35 6.27
C PHE A 245 -12.95 10.40 6.19
N LEU A 246 -11.85 10.73 6.88
CA LEU A 246 -10.64 9.90 6.85
C LEU A 246 -10.88 8.52 7.49
N ALA A 247 -10.17 7.52 7.00
CA ALA A 247 -10.09 6.21 7.63
C ALA A 247 -9.13 6.29 8.83
N ASN A 248 -9.70 6.33 10.04
CA ASN A 248 -8.95 6.41 11.29
C ASN A 248 -8.34 5.05 11.61
N VAL A 249 -7.03 4.94 11.65
CA VAL A 249 -6.29 3.71 11.91
C VAL A 249 -5.22 3.95 12.98
N LEU A 250 -5.14 3.10 13.99
CA LEU A 250 -4.08 3.17 15.02
C LEU A 250 -3.03 2.08 14.85
N GLU A 251 -3.38 0.98 14.23
CA GLU A 251 -2.50 -0.15 13.95
C GLU A 251 -2.99 -0.92 12.73
N ASN A 252 -2.10 -1.60 12.04
CA ASN A 252 -2.42 -2.46 10.91
C ASN A 252 -1.37 -3.58 10.78
N HIS A 253 -1.42 -4.35 9.69
CA HIS A 253 -0.47 -5.44 9.43
C HIS A 253 0.97 -4.98 9.13
N ASP A 254 1.17 -3.69 8.77
CA ASP A 254 2.48 -3.10 8.48
C ASP A 254 3.09 -2.34 9.66
N ARG A 255 2.37 -2.27 10.78
CA ARG A 255 2.77 -1.47 11.94
C ARG A 255 2.68 -2.27 13.23
N PRO A 256 3.56 -2.00 14.20
CA PRO A 256 3.41 -2.58 15.52
C PRO A 256 2.07 -2.21 16.15
N ARG A 257 1.65 -2.98 17.14
CA ARG A 257 0.42 -2.74 17.89
C ARG A 257 0.42 -1.38 18.58
N ALA A 258 -0.70 -0.67 18.52
CA ALA A 258 -0.85 0.68 19.05
C ALA A 258 -0.40 0.85 20.50
N PRO A 259 -0.69 -0.08 21.45
CA PRO A 259 -0.17 0.03 22.80
C PRO A 259 1.35 0.04 22.90
N GLY A 260 2.05 -0.60 21.97
CA GLY A 260 3.52 -0.60 21.95
C GLY A 260 4.15 0.63 21.29
N ILE A 261 3.35 1.43 20.56
CA ILE A 261 3.84 2.65 19.90
C ILE A 261 3.46 3.91 20.70
N PHE A 262 2.18 3.98 21.13
CA PHE A 262 1.58 5.22 21.62
C PHE A 262 1.46 5.29 23.15
N LEU A 263 1.84 4.24 23.87
CA LEU A 263 1.89 4.25 25.33
C LEU A 263 3.35 4.17 25.80
N PRO A 264 3.71 4.84 26.90
CA PRO A 264 4.99 4.64 27.53
C PRO A 264 5.20 3.17 27.93
N GLU A 265 6.46 2.73 27.97
CA GLU A 265 6.79 1.37 28.39
C GLU A 265 6.26 1.12 29.82
N GLY A 266 5.55 0.02 29.99
CA GLY A 266 4.92 -0.36 31.26
C GLY A 266 3.54 0.25 31.53
N ASP A 267 3.11 1.26 30.76
CA ASP A 267 1.83 1.96 30.98
C ASP A 267 0.63 1.33 30.21
N ALA A 268 0.84 0.24 29.49
CA ALA A 268 -0.22 -0.45 28.80
C ALA A 268 -1.11 -1.24 29.79
N CYS A 269 -2.16 -0.58 30.28
CA CYS A 269 -3.20 -1.16 31.13
C CYS A 269 -4.55 -1.09 30.44
N TYR A 270 -5.60 -1.64 31.06
CA TYR A 270 -6.95 -1.65 30.49
C TYR A 270 -7.43 -0.22 30.15
N GLU A 271 -7.22 0.73 31.04
CA GLU A 271 -7.70 2.11 30.92
C GLU A 271 -6.99 2.84 29.77
N SER A 272 -5.67 2.72 29.66
CA SER A 272 -4.87 3.37 28.61
C SER A 272 -5.15 2.78 27.24
N VAL A 273 -5.25 1.46 27.12
CA VAL A 273 -5.60 0.76 25.87
C VAL A 273 -7.02 1.10 25.43
N THR A 274 -7.97 1.15 26.39
CA THR A 274 -9.35 1.57 26.11
C THR A 274 -9.42 3.03 25.67
N ALA A 275 -8.58 3.90 26.25
CA ALA A 275 -8.51 5.31 25.83
C ALA A 275 -8.03 5.47 24.39
N LEU A 276 -7.04 4.68 23.94
CA LEU A 276 -6.61 4.64 22.54
C LEU A 276 -7.75 4.17 21.62
N ALA A 277 -8.43 3.10 21.99
CA ALA A 277 -9.58 2.60 21.22
C ALA A 277 -10.71 3.64 21.14
N ALA A 278 -11.03 4.29 22.25
CA ALA A 278 -12.03 5.35 22.29
C ALA A 278 -11.67 6.52 21.37
N LEU A 279 -10.41 6.93 21.35
CA LEU A 279 -9.92 7.98 20.45
C LEU A 279 -10.18 7.59 18.98
N SER A 280 -9.78 6.40 18.57
CA SER A 280 -9.96 5.89 17.20
C SER A 280 -11.43 5.94 16.74
N VAL A 281 -12.36 5.59 17.65
CA VAL A 281 -13.79 5.53 17.34
C VAL A 281 -14.47 6.92 17.41
N LEU A 282 -14.00 7.81 18.28
CA LEU A 282 -14.63 9.12 18.51
C LEU A 282 -14.09 10.23 17.60
N LEU A 283 -12.94 10.05 16.97
CA LEU A 283 -12.47 11.00 15.96
C LEU A 283 -13.42 11.01 14.77
N ARG A 284 -13.60 12.21 14.19
CA ARG A 284 -14.37 12.33 12.95
C ARG A 284 -13.71 11.51 11.85
N GLY A 285 -14.45 10.55 11.26
CA GLY A 285 -13.95 9.66 10.23
C GLY A 285 -14.59 8.30 10.30
N ILE A 286 -13.97 7.35 9.62
CA ILE A 286 -14.39 5.95 9.58
C ILE A 286 -13.39 5.14 10.41
N PRO A 287 -13.77 4.57 11.56
CA PRO A 287 -12.85 3.80 12.38
C PRO A 287 -12.50 2.47 11.69
N PHE A 288 -11.21 2.20 11.56
CA PHE A 288 -10.66 0.93 11.10
C PHE A 288 -10.03 0.23 12.30
N LEU A 289 -10.56 -0.92 12.66
CA LEU A 289 -10.08 -1.74 13.76
C LEU A 289 -9.29 -2.92 13.20
N TYR A 290 -8.03 -3.04 13.61
CA TYR A 290 -7.21 -4.18 13.24
C TYR A 290 -7.56 -5.39 14.11
N GLN A 291 -7.60 -6.58 13.54
CA GLN A 291 -7.89 -7.81 14.27
C GLN A 291 -6.99 -7.94 15.51
N GLY A 292 -7.61 -8.21 16.66
CA GLY A 292 -6.93 -8.24 17.96
C GLY A 292 -6.90 -6.91 18.71
N GLN A 293 -7.16 -5.79 18.05
CA GLN A 293 -7.24 -4.48 18.71
C GLN A 293 -8.41 -4.44 19.70
N GLU A 294 -9.52 -5.12 19.40
CA GLU A 294 -10.72 -5.23 20.23
C GLU A 294 -10.48 -5.94 21.58
N ILE A 295 -9.41 -6.73 21.68
CA ILE A 295 -8.97 -7.39 22.91
C ILE A 295 -7.69 -6.81 23.49
N GLY A 296 -7.20 -5.67 22.93
CA GLY A 296 -5.98 -5.01 23.40
C GLY A 296 -4.70 -5.81 23.15
N MET A 297 -4.63 -6.52 22.03
CA MET A 297 -3.45 -7.31 21.65
C MET A 297 -2.19 -6.44 21.66
N ARG A 298 -1.08 -7.00 22.14
CA ARG A 298 0.23 -6.34 22.22
C ARG A 298 1.19 -6.93 21.19
N ASN A 299 2.33 -6.26 20.99
CA ASN A 299 3.41 -6.77 20.17
C ASN A 299 3.94 -8.09 20.74
N GLY A 300 4.33 -9.00 19.84
CA GLY A 300 5.07 -10.20 20.19
C GLY A 300 6.51 -9.89 20.59
N GLU A 301 7.14 -10.82 21.30
CA GLU A 301 8.58 -10.78 21.59
C GLU A 301 9.28 -11.71 20.60
N PHE A 302 10.26 -11.20 19.88
CA PHE A 302 11.05 -11.92 18.89
C PHE A 302 12.54 -11.81 19.26
N PRO A 303 13.11 -12.83 19.90
CA PRO A 303 14.49 -12.78 20.42
C PRO A 303 15.57 -12.63 19.36
N THR A 304 15.30 -13.13 18.14
CA THR A 304 16.28 -13.11 17.04
C THR A 304 15.66 -12.66 15.72
N VAL A 305 16.49 -12.26 14.77
CA VAL A 305 16.03 -11.83 13.44
C VAL A 305 15.42 -13.01 12.66
N GLU A 306 15.84 -14.23 12.94
CA GLU A 306 15.32 -15.45 12.31
C GLU A 306 13.85 -15.73 12.67
N ASP A 307 13.37 -15.16 13.77
CA ASP A 307 11.97 -15.27 14.19
C ASP A 307 11.03 -14.42 13.33
N PHE A 308 11.58 -13.48 12.53
CA PHE A 308 10.79 -12.66 11.62
C PHE A 308 10.68 -13.31 10.23
N GLU A 309 9.49 -13.36 9.69
CA GLU A 309 9.25 -13.74 8.29
C GLU A 309 9.28 -12.52 7.35
N ASP A 310 9.11 -11.32 7.89
CA ASP A 310 9.09 -10.07 7.16
C ASP A 310 10.43 -9.77 6.48
N LEU A 311 10.38 -9.60 5.16
CA LEU A 311 11.57 -9.37 4.32
C LEU A 311 12.25 -8.06 4.67
N ASN A 312 11.48 -6.99 4.90
CA ASN A 312 12.05 -5.69 5.21
C ASN A 312 12.82 -5.71 6.54
N THR A 313 12.27 -6.36 7.57
CA THR A 313 12.95 -6.54 8.85
C THR A 313 14.27 -7.31 8.67
N ARG A 314 14.26 -8.39 7.90
CA ARG A 314 15.46 -9.21 7.64
C ARG A 314 16.53 -8.48 6.86
N ASP A 315 16.15 -7.64 5.90
CA ASP A 315 17.09 -6.87 5.07
C ASP A 315 17.71 -5.68 5.83
N GLN A 316 17.01 -5.16 6.85
CA GLN A 316 17.46 -4.00 7.62
C GLN A 316 18.27 -4.38 8.88
N TYR A 317 18.22 -5.63 9.32
CA TYR A 317 18.94 -6.12 10.50
C TYR A 317 20.42 -6.35 10.19
#